data_b96a7cfdc05f65c2ab33c9777db00e03
#
_entry.id   b96a7cfdc05f65c2ab33c9777db00e03
#
_cell.length_a   1.000
_cell.length_b   1.000
_cell.length_c   1.000
_cell.angle_alpha   90.00
_cell.angle_beta   90.00
_cell.angle_gamma   90.00
#
_symmetry.space_group_name_H-M   'P 1'
#
loop_
_entity.id
_entity.type
_entity.pdbx_description
1 polymer ?
#
loop_
_entity_poly.entity_id
_entity_poly.type
_entity_poly.pdbx_seq_one_letter_code
_entity_poly.pdbx_strand_id
1 'polypeptide(L)'
;MSWREIQGGQQAAAMGHDTVMTPRYHLYLDIPQSILADGFNYNRARVNNCERILDFNPVEGIAPEHQKHVLGLQGCLWGESCRLGPEAEWKLFPRAAAIAERAWSPDAKVTWPAFRRRAPEISARLRDLGLHVAPVEDPPWFRTVAFWRSAPEQ
;
A
#
# COMPACT_ATOMS: atom_id res chain seq x y z
N MET A 1 -4.63 16.97 2.36
CA MET A 1 -4.22 15.54 2.49
C MET A 1 -5.02 14.87 3.61
N SER A 2 -5.63 13.74 3.32
CA SER A 2 -6.40 12.93 4.30
C SER A 2 -5.59 11.70 4.69
N TRP A 3 -5.00 11.70 5.91
CA TRP A 3 -4.02 10.69 6.32
C TRP A 3 -4.51 9.75 7.44
N ARG A 4 -5.37 10.22 8.33
CA ARG A 4 -5.84 9.38 9.45
C ARG A 4 -6.72 8.25 8.96
N GLU A 5 -7.82 8.64 8.31
CA GLU A 5 -8.83 7.72 7.79
C GLU A 5 -9.34 8.25 6.44
N ILE A 6 -10.18 7.47 5.77
CA ILE A 6 -10.77 7.82 4.47
C ILE A 6 -11.78 8.96 4.62
N GLN A 7 -12.50 9.00 5.75
CA GLN A 7 -13.61 9.91 6.00
C GLN A 7 -13.23 11.40 5.87
N GLY A 8 -12.02 11.78 6.29
CA GLY A 8 -11.56 13.16 6.15
C GLY A 8 -11.48 13.62 4.70
N GLY A 9 -11.07 12.73 3.79
CA GLY A 9 -11.05 13.01 2.36
C GLY A 9 -12.44 13.04 1.75
N GLN A 10 -13.33 12.12 2.17
CA GLN A 10 -14.73 12.10 1.76
C GLN A 10 -15.46 13.41 2.13
N GLN A 11 -15.28 13.87 3.36
CA GLN A 11 -15.86 15.13 3.84
C GLN A 11 -15.30 16.34 3.09
N ALA A 12 -13.97 16.40 2.87
CA ALA A 12 -13.36 17.48 2.12
C ALA A 12 -13.90 17.55 0.68
N ALA A 13 -13.97 16.42 -0.01
CA ALA A 13 -14.53 16.34 -1.36
C ALA A 13 -16.01 16.77 -1.41
N ALA A 14 -16.84 16.30 -0.46
CA ALA A 14 -18.24 16.67 -0.36
C ALA A 14 -18.46 18.18 -0.11
N MET A 15 -17.48 18.84 0.53
CA MET A 15 -17.47 20.29 0.75
C MET A 15 -16.90 21.08 -0.44
N GLY A 16 -16.51 20.40 -1.53
CA GLY A 16 -15.91 21.04 -2.72
C GLY A 16 -14.43 21.36 -2.57
N HIS A 17 -13.73 20.78 -1.61
CA HIS A 17 -12.29 20.98 -1.42
C HIS A 17 -11.48 19.89 -2.10
N ASP A 18 -10.47 20.29 -2.85
CA ASP A 18 -9.52 19.37 -3.46
C ASP A 18 -8.73 18.60 -2.38
N THR A 19 -8.64 17.28 -2.55
CA THR A 19 -7.99 16.40 -1.60
C THR A 19 -7.07 15.40 -2.28
N VAL A 20 -5.95 15.07 -1.63
CA VAL A 20 -5.09 13.95 -1.94
C VAL A 20 -5.31 12.88 -0.86
N MET A 21 -5.64 11.66 -1.28
CA MET A 21 -5.91 10.56 -0.37
C MET A 21 -4.60 9.89 0.06
N THR A 22 -4.37 9.87 1.37
CA THR A 22 -3.17 9.28 1.97
C THR A 22 -3.50 8.41 3.20
N PRO A 23 -4.61 7.64 3.21
CA PRO A 23 -5.03 6.94 4.43
C PRO A 23 -3.93 5.97 4.90
N ARG A 24 -3.57 6.12 6.18
CA ARG A 24 -2.43 5.44 6.80
C ARG A 24 -2.41 3.94 6.55
N TYR A 25 -3.54 3.28 6.68
CA TYR A 25 -3.61 1.83 6.59
C TYR A 25 -3.63 1.26 5.17
N HIS A 26 -3.54 2.13 4.15
CA HIS A 26 -3.45 1.72 2.75
C HIS A 26 -2.20 2.29 2.07
N LEU A 27 -1.77 3.51 2.44
CA LEU A 27 -0.77 4.25 1.69
C LEU A 27 0.48 4.61 2.50
N TYR A 28 0.59 4.21 3.80
CA TYR A 28 1.83 4.37 4.55
C TYR A 28 2.74 3.17 4.32
N LEU A 29 3.92 3.44 3.81
CA LEU A 29 4.92 2.45 3.41
C LEU A 29 5.93 2.14 4.52
N ASP A 30 5.91 2.88 5.62
CA ASP A 30 6.56 2.55 6.89
C ASP A 30 5.84 1.41 7.62
N ILE A 31 4.54 1.20 7.36
CA ILE A 31 3.82 0.00 7.80
C ILE A 31 4.37 -1.21 7.05
N PRO A 32 4.73 -2.31 7.74
CA PRO A 32 5.30 -3.50 7.11
C PRO A 32 4.40 -4.07 6.01
N GLN A 33 5.02 -4.58 4.96
CA GLN A 33 4.30 -5.31 3.91
C GLN A 33 4.08 -6.79 4.25
N SER A 34 4.79 -7.29 5.27
CA SER A 34 4.73 -8.67 5.76
C SER A 34 5.04 -8.71 7.24
N ILE A 35 4.46 -9.66 7.97
CA ILE A 35 4.73 -9.86 9.40
C ILE A 35 6.19 -10.28 9.66
N LEU A 36 6.86 -10.87 8.67
CA LEU A 36 8.25 -11.35 8.80
C LEU A 36 9.30 -10.39 8.24
N ALA A 37 8.95 -9.59 7.26
CA ALA A 37 9.96 -8.95 6.41
C ALA A 37 10.61 -7.72 7.03
N ASP A 38 10.00 -7.07 8.01
CA ASP A 38 10.35 -5.69 8.34
C ASP A 38 10.81 -5.46 9.78
N GLY A 39 11.14 -6.48 10.55
CA GLY A 39 11.83 -6.42 11.84
C GLY A 39 11.21 -5.57 12.96
N PHE A 40 10.65 -4.42 12.68
CA PHE A 40 10.03 -3.54 13.67
C PHE A 40 8.67 -3.03 13.19
N ASN A 41 7.62 -3.43 13.90
CA ASN A 41 6.25 -3.06 13.58
C ASN A 41 5.59 -2.40 14.78
N TYR A 42 5.35 -1.09 14.71
CA TYR A 42 4.58 -0.35 15.72
C TYR A 42 3.17 -0.90 15.90
N ASN A 43 2.67 -1.59 14.89
CA ASN A 43 1.31 -2.09 14.86
C ASN A 43 1.31 -3.54 14.36
N ARG A 44 1.75 -4.47 15.22
CA ARG A 44 1.89 -5.91 14.92
C ARG A 44 0.66 -6.58 14.30
N ALA A 45 -0.48 -5.91 14.30
CA ALA A 45 -1.74 -6.42 13.79
C ALA A 45 -2.04 -6.03 12.32
N ARG A 46 -1.22 -5.19 11.68
CA ARG A 46 -1.57 -4.67 10.35
C ARG A 46 -0.39 -4.71 9.39
N VAL A 47 -0.63 -5.37 8.26
CA VAL A 47 0.27 -5.45 7.11
C VAL A 47 -0.31 -4.58 6.01
N ASN A 48 0.54 -3.80 5.33
CA ASN A 48 0.17 -2.99 4.18
C ASN A 48 0.93 -3.49 2.94
N ASN A 49 0.41 -4.53 2.31
CA ASN A 49 0.96 -5.16 1.12
C ASN A 49 0.38 -4.57 -0.19
N CYS A 50 0.87 -5.04 -1.34
CA CYS A 50 0.39 -4.59 -2.64
C CYS A 50 -1.10 -4.85 -2.86
N GLU A 51 -1.62 -6.00 -2.43
CA GLU A 51 -3.03 -6.36 -2.56
C GLU A 51 -3.93 -5.35 -1.84
N ARG A 52 -3.60 -5.02 -0.59
CA ARG A 52 -4.34 -4.04 0.20
C ARG A 52 -4.31 -2.63 -0.42
N ILE A 53 -3.20 -2.25 -1.04
CA ILE A 53 -3.08 -0.97 -1.75
C ILE A 53 -4.01 -0.96 -2.98
N LEU A 54 -4.03 -2.04 -3.73
CA LEU A 54 -4.86 -2.15 -4.94
C LEU A 54 -6.36 -2.26 -4.64
N ASP A 55 -6.73 -2.84 -3.51
CA ASP A 55 -8.12 -2.92 -3.05
C ASP A 55 -8.66 -1.57 -2.56
N PHE A 56 -7.79 -0.59 -2.30
CA PHE A 56 -8.21 0.72 -1.88
C PHE A 56 -8.90 1.49 -3.00
N ASN A 57 -10.16 1.84 -2.82
CA ASN A 57 -10.89 2.74 -3.73
C ASN A 57 -10.86 4.18 -3.19
N PRO A 58 -10.12 5.11 -3.85
CA PRO A 58 -9.97 6.47 -3.35
C PRO A 58 -11.24 7.31 -3.39
N VAL A 59 -12.24 6.91 -4.17
CA VAL A 59 -13.53 7.63 -4.31
C VAL A 59 -14.70 6.89 -3.66
N GLU A 60 -14.43 5.83 -2.94
CA GLU A 60 -15.48 5.09 -2.22
C GLU A 60 -16.25 5.99 -1.26
N GLY A 61 -17.58 5.91 -1.32
CA GLY A 61 -18.47 6.72 -0.47
C GLY A 61 -18.53 8.21 -0.83
N ILE A 62 -17.93 8.64 -1.95
CA ILE A 62 -18.01 10.01 -2.46
C ILE A 62 -19.03 10.06 -3.61
N ALA A 63 -20.01 10.96 -3.52
CA ALA A 63 -20.98 11.17 -4.58
C ALA A 63 -20.29 11.53 -5.91
N PRO A 64 -20.78 11.04 -7.08
CA PRO A 64 -20.11 11.19 -8.37
C PRO A 64 -19.73 12.64 -8.71
N GLU A 65 -20.57 13.60 -8.39
CA GLU A 65 -20.35 15.03 -8.63
C GLU A 65 -19.17 15.62 -7.83
N HIS A 66 -18.81 14.97 -6.71
CA HIS A 66 -17.71 15.39 -5.83
C HIS A 66 -16.41 14.62 -6.06
N GLN A 67 -16.43 13.51 -6.82
CA GLN A 67 -15.23 12.68 -7.06
C GLN A 67 -14.10 13.44 -7.78
N LYS A 68 -14.45 14.46 -8.58
CA LYS A 68 -13.48 15.37 -9.22
C LYS A 68 -12.54 16.09 -8.25
N HIS A 69 -12.93 16.20 -6.98
CA HIS A 69 -12.12 16.80 -5.93
C HIS A 69 -11.09 15.85 -5.33
N VAL A 70 -11.11 14.57 -5.69
CA VAL A 70 -10.04 13.64 -5.35
C VAL A 70 -8.96 13.72 -6.43
N LEU A 71 -7.91 14.49 -6.15
CA LEU A 71 -6.84 14.75 -7.12
C LEU A 71 -5.91 13.54 -7.33
N GLY A 72 -5.89 12.60 -6.39
CA GLY A 72 -5.06 11.40 -6.49
C GLY A 72 -4.66 10.81 -5.15
N LEU A 73 -3.63 9.96 -5.20
CA LEU A 73 -3.08 9.22 -4.07
C LEU A 73 -1.66 9.66 -3.76
N GLN A 74 -1.28 9.54 -2.49
CA GLN A 74 0.09 9.74 -2.06
C GLN A 74 0.52 8.64 -1.10
N GLY A 75 1.56 7.89 -1.46
CA GLY A 75 2.28 7.01 -0.55
C GLY A 75 3.18 7.80 0.39
N CYS A 76 3.18 7.46 1.67
CA CYS A 76 4.02 8.10 2.68
C CYS A 76 5.01 7.09 3.25
N LEU A 77 6.29 7.45 3.33
CA LEU A 77 7.33 6.72 4.02
C LEU A 77 7.97 7.63 5.07
N TRP A 78 7.82 7.28 6.34
CA TRP A 78 8.31 8.08 7.45
C TRP A 78 9.68 7.61 7.92
N GLY A 79 10.59 8.55 8.15
CA GLY A 79 12.00 8.30 8.45
C GLY A 79 12.26 7.57 9.76
N GLU A 80 11.32 7.58 10.71
CA GLU A 80 11.44 6.90 12.00
C GLU A 80 11.67 5.40 11.87
N SER A 81 11.19 4.80 10.77
CA SER A 81 11.30 3.38 10.50
C SER A 81 12.32 3.03 9.41
N CYS A 82 13.07 4.01 8.89
CA CYS A 82 14.07 3.84 7.84
C CYS A 82 15.39 4.46 8.24
N ARG A 83 16.44 3.67 8.36
CA ARG A 83 17.79 4.13 8.75
C ARG A 83 18.73 4.32 7.56
N LEU A 84 18.54 3.52 6.50
CA LEU A 84 19.41 3.47 5.34
C LEU A 84 18.61 3.53 4.04
N GLY A 85 19.23 4.00 2.95
CA GLY A 85 18.62 4.03 1.63
C GLY A 85 18.07 2.68 1.16
N PRO A 86 18.84 1.59 1.22
CA PRO A 86 18.37 0.25 0.86
C PRO A 86 17.14 -0.23 1.65
N GLU A 87 17.01 0.16 2.92
CA GLU A 87 15.85 -0.13 3.75
C GLU A 87 14.61 0.66 3.28
N ALA A 88 14.80 1.92 2.89
CA ALA A 88 13.75 2.74 2.31
C ALA A 88 13.27 2.17 0.97
N GLU A 89 14.19 1.78 0.09
CA GLU A 89 13.88 1.14 -1.20
C GLU A 89 13.09 -0.16 -1.00
N TRP A 90 13.51 -1.00 -0.07
CA TRP A 90 12.81 -2.23 0.28
C TRP A 90 11.38 -1.98 0.76
N LYS A 91 11.17 -0.92 1.54
CA LYS A 91 9.83 -0.52 2.01
C LYS A 91 8.99 0.12 0.90
N LEU A 92 9.63 0.84 -0.03
CA LEU A 92 8.94 1.47 -1.16
C LEU A 92 8.51 0.44 -2.21
N PHE A 93 9.39 -0.46 -2.61
CA PHE A 93 9.17 -1.33 -3.76
C PHE A 93 8.88 -2.78 -3.35
N PRO A 94 7.88 -3.41 -4.00
CA PRO A 94 7.11 -2.97 -5.19
C PRO A 94 5.86 -2.15 -4.87
N ARG A 95 5.60 -1.78 -3.62
CA ARG A 95 4.35 -1.11 -3.19
C ARG A 95 4.11 0.24 -3.86
N ALA A 96 5.16 1.01 -4.11
CA ALA A 96 5.03 2.25 -4.88
C ALA A 96 4.49 2.01 -6.30
N ALA A 97 4.86 0.89 -6.94
CA ALA A 97 4.28 0.50 -8.22
C ALA A 97 2.80 0.14 -8.10
N ALA A 98 2.38 -0.50 -7.00
CA ALA A 98 0.96 -0.78 -6.75
C ALA A 98 0.15 0.52 -6.52
N ILE A 99 0.73 1.52 -5.82
CA ILE A 99 0.11 2.84 -5.66
C ILE A 99 -0.03 3.53 -7.02
N ALA A 100 1.01 3.51 -7.85
CA ALA A 100 0.97 4.09 -9.19
C ALA A 100 -0.10 3.39 -10.07
N GLU A 101 -0.17 2.07 -10.03
CA GLU A 101 -1.20 1.29 -10.73
C GLU A 101 -2.61 1.75 -10.28
N ARG A 102 -2.83 1.86 -8.98
CA ARG A 102 -4.12 2.28 -8.42
C ARG A 102 -4.48 3.72 -8.80
N ALA A 103 -3.49 4.61 -8.83
CA ALA A 103 -3.70 6.03 -9.10
C ALA A 103 -3.94 6.35 -10.59
N TRP A 104 -3.32 5.61 -11.49
CA TRP A 104 -3.28 5.95 -12.92
C TRP A 104 -4.12 5.04 -13.82
N SER A 105 -4.62 3.93 -13.30
CA SER A 105 -5.40 2.98 -14.10
C SER A 105 -6.89 3.08 -13.80
N PRO A 106 -7.76 2.90 -14.81
CA PRO A 106 -9.20 2.81 -14.59
C PRO A 106 -9.55 1.64 -13.66
N ASP A 107 -10.53 1.83 -12.78
CA ASP A 107 -10.92 0.89 -11.74
C ASP A 107 -11.13 -0.56 -12.24
N ALA A 108 -11.75 -0.72 -13.39
CA ALA A 108 -12.02 -2.04 -13.96
C ALA A 108 -10.74 -2.85 -14.30
N LYS A 109 -9.57 -2.21 -14.36
CA LYS A 109 -8.28 -2.84 -14.69
C LYS A 109 -7.39 -3.07 -13.46
N VAL A 110 -7.70 -2.43 -12.35
CA VAL A 110 -6.90 -2.50 -11.13
C VAL A 110 -7.37 -3.66 -10.29
N THR A 111 -6.71 -4.80 -10.43
CA THR A 111 -6.98 -5.99 -9.61
C THR A 111 -5.68 -6.62 -9.15
N TRP A 112 -5.69 -7.19 -7.94
CA TRP A 112 -4.55 -7.93 -7.43
C TRP A 112 -4.07 -9.04 -8.37
N PRO A 113 -4.91 -9.91 -8.94
CA PRO A 113 -4.45 -10.94 -9.88
C PRO A 113 -3.79 -10.38 -11.14
N ALA A 114 -4.25 -9.23 -11.65
CA ALA A 114 -3.64 -8.59 -12.81
C ALA A 114 -2.27 -7.99 -12.48
N PHE A 115 -2.14 -7.31 -11.35
CA PHE A 115 -0.88 -6.77 -10.88
C PHE A 115 0.12 -7.89 -10.56
N ARG A 116 -0.30 -8.92 -9.83
CA ARG A 116 0.52 -10.06 -9.43
C ARG A 116 1.22 -10.73 -10.60
N ARG A 117 0.54 -10.86 -11.75
CA ARG A 117 1.15 -11.44 -12.96
C ARG A 117 2.28 -10.59 -13.54
N ARG A 118 2.20 -9.25 -13.41
CA ARG A 118 3.20 -8.30 -13.93
C ARG A 118 4.28 -7.94 -12.92
N ALA A 119 4.02 -8.13 -11.65
CA ALA A 119 4.89 -7.73 -10.57
C ALA A 119 6.31 -8.33 -10.63
N PRO A 120 6.55 -9.58 -11.08
CA PRO A 120 7.90 -10.10 -11.27
C PRO A 120 8.72 -9.30 -12.29
N GLU A 121 8.12 -8.90 -13.42
CA GLU A 121 8.79 -8.09 -14.44
C GLU A 121 9.07 -6.67 -13.91
N ILE A 122 8.11 -6.04 -13.24
CA ILE A 122 8.28 -4.74 -12.59
C ILE A 122 9.44 -4.80 -11.60
N SER A 123 9.47 -5.83 -10.76
CA SER A 123 10.51 -6.02 -9.76
C SER A 123 11.88 -6.27 -10.39
N ALA A 124 11.96 -7.01 -11.50
CA ALA A 124 13.21 -7.23 -12.24
C ALA A 124 13.76 -5.91 -12.77
N ARG A 125 12.95 -5.11 -13.45
CA ARG A 125 13.34 -3.79 -13.96
C ARG A 125 13.85 -2.85 -12.87
N LEU A 126 13.21 -2.85 -11.71
CA LEU A 126 13.65 -2.04 -10.58
C LEU A 126 15.00 -2.51 -10.03
N ARG A 127 15.23 -3.83 -9.95
CA ARG A 127 16.54 -4.40 -9.56
C ARG A 127 17.64 -4.10 -10.57
N ASP A 128 17.32 -4.11 -11.86
CA ASP A 128 18.26 -3.74 -12.93
C ASP A 128 18.71 -2.28 -12.82
N LEU A 129 17.88 -1.43 -12.21
CA LEU A 129 18.22 -0.04 -11.84
C LEU A 129 19.04 0.04 -10.53
N GLY A 130 19.38 -1.07 -9.91
CA GLY A 130 20.14 -1.13 -8.66
C GLY A 130 19.31 -0.96 -7.39
N LEU A 131 17.98 -1.00 -7.46
CA LEU A 131 17.11 -0.80 -6.30
C LEU A 131 16.89 -2.09 -5.50
N HIS A 132 16.76 -1.96 -4.19
CA HIS A 132 16.42 -3.05 -3.29
C HIS A 132 14.90 -3.25 -3.29
N VAL A 133 14.45 -4.34 -3.90
CA VAL A 133 13.02 -4.62 -4.10
C VAL A 133 12.60 -5.82 -3.27
N ALA A 134 11.62 -5.60 -2.39
CA ALA A 134 11.06 -6.64 -1.57
C ALA A 134 10.26 -7.68 -2.39
N PRO A 135 10.04 -8.89 -1.86
CA PRO A 135 9.13 -9.84 -2.47
C PRO A 135 7.72 -9.26 -2.60
N VAL A 136 7.05 -9.57 -3.70
CA VAL A 136 5.66 -9.11 -3.95
C VAL A 136 4.68 -9.76 -2.97
N GLU A 137 4.97 -11.00 -2.58
CA GLU A 137 4.19 -11.82 -1.66
C GLU A 137 5.11 -12.53 -0.67
N ASP A 138 4.56 -12.83 0.48
CA ASP A 138 5.19 -13.76 1.41
C ASP A 138 5.30 -15.16 0.78
N PRO A 139 6.38 -15.87 1.02
CA PRO A 139 6.51 -17.24 0.54
C PRO A 139 5.39 -18.13 1.09
N PRO A 140 4.92 -19.13 0.31
CA PRO A 140 3.77 -19.95 0.67
C PRO A 140 3.86 -20.61 2.06
N TRP A 141 5.08 -21.03 2.47
CA TRP A 141 5.32 -21.64 3.78
C TRP A 141 5.07 -20.69 4.95
N PHE A 142 5.11 -19.40 4.70
CA PHE A 142 4.89 -18.37 5.72
C PHE A 142 3.43 -18.26 6.14
N ARG A 143 2.49 -18.40 5.22
CA ARG A 143 1.05 -18.40 5.54
C ARG A 143 0.72 -19.50 6.55
N THR A 144 1.41 -20.64 6.48
CA THR A 144 1.25 -21.76 7.41
C THR A 144 1.76 -21.39 8.81
N VAL A 145 2.93 -20.74 8.92
CA VAL A 145 3.51 -20.32 10.21
C VAL A 145 2.69 -19.22 10.87
N ALA A 146 2.18 -18.25 10.09
CA ALA A 146 1.34 -17.18 10.61
C ALA A 146 0.02 -17.70 11.18
N PHE A 147 -0.57 -18.72 10.55
CA PHE A 147 -1.78 -19.39 11.07
C PHE A 147 -1.56 -20.01 12.46
N TRP A 148 -0.42 -20.70 12.68
CA TRP A 148 -0.09 -21.30 13.98
C TRP A 148 0.16 -20.27 15.09
N ARG A 149 0.65 -19.05 14.75
CA ARG A 149 0.89 -17.98 15.73
C ARG A 149 -0.35 -17.17 16.09
N SER A 150 -1.39 -17.22 15.27
CA SER A 150 -2.66 -16.54 15.49
C SER A 150 -3.75 -17.44 16.07
N ALA A 151 -3.47 -18.72 16.29
CA ALA A 151 -4.38 -19.60 17.00
C ALA A 151 -4.52 -19.13 18.46
N PRO A 152 -5.74 -18.91 18.97
CA PRO A 152 -5.92 -18.54 20.37
C PRO A 152 -5.35 -19.63 21.28
N GLU A 153 -4.58 -19.24 22.27
CA GLU A 153 -4.21 -20.11 23.37
C GLU A 153 -5.52 -20.62 24.03
N GLN A 154 -5.75 -21.93 23.97
CA GLN A 154 -6.87 -22.58 24.62
C GLN A 154 -6.61 -22.70 26.11
#